data_9282ea3b8079b04ab7415a087ba89fd6
#
_entry.id   9282ea3b8079b04ab7415a087ba89fd6
#
_cell.length_a   1.000
_cell.length_b   1.000
_cell.length_c   1.000
_cell.angle_alpha   90.00
_cell.angle_beta   90.00
_cell.angle_gamma   90.00
#
_symmetry.space_group_name_H-M   'P 1'
#
loop_
_entity.id
_entity.type
_entity.pdbx_description
1 polymer ?
#
loop_
_entity_poly.entity_id
_entity_poly.type
_entity_poly.pdbx_seq_one_letter_code
_entity_poly.pdbx_strand_id
1 'polypeptide(L)'
;PEGKLVNRKPIEAEKEELRVENAQTNKGITISLPAIVSKAEASLENTLAETVYYITEALAVMGNEHLLTGQETKIYPIIRSTSFPERDKDGKKFVSKEHTAETKVYYAIDLGNTYRLIDEAMLKDSGLTVAELDGYAMANLLQKNITTKQDTVAGNVFYFVSTKDGYDASSILNVKWLDSMKATMKGEMAVAVPHGDVCIVADIRNNVGYDVLAQMCMTL
;
A
#
# COMPACT_ATOMS: atom_id res chain seq x y z
N PRO A 1 -11.00 24.98 4.96
CA PRO A 1 -11.51 24.52 6.25
C PRO A 1 -10.42 24.71 7.29
N GLU A 2 -10.70 25.59 8.27
CA GLU A 2 -9.76 25.95 9.33
C GLU A 2 -9.70 24.81 10.36
N GLY A 3 -8.66 23.98 10.28
CA GLY A 3 -8.30 23.05 11.34
C GLY A 3 -7.61 23.83 12.47
N LYS A 4 -8.17 23.86 13.67
CA LYS A 4 -7.46 24.35 14.85
C LYS A 4 -6.45 23.30 15.31
N LEU A 5 -5.18 23.67 15.33
CA LEU A 5 -4.15 22.95 16.06
C LEU A 5 -4.52 22.96 17.56
N VAL A 6 -4.88 21.81 18.10
CA VAL A 6 -5.07 21.63 19.53
C VAL A 6 -3.85 20.93 20.09
N ASN A 7 -2.95 21.71 20.68
CA ASN A 7 -1.80 21.21 21.42
C ASN A 7 -2.29 20.53 22.70
N ARG A 8 -2.32 19.22 22.77
CA ARG A 8 -2.59 18.45 23.97
C ARG A 8 -1.33 17.77 24.43
N LYS A 9 -0.98 18.04 25.69
CA LYS A 9 0.07 17.50 26.57
C LYS A 9 0.86 16.30 26.02
N PRO A 10 2.20 16.29 26.19
CA PRO A 10 3.03 15.13 25.88
C PRO A 10 2.52 13.93 26.69
N ILE A 11 2.06 12.92 26.00
CA ILE A 11 1.74 11.62 26.56
C ILE A 11 3.08 10.90 26.65
N GLU A 12 3.72 10.96 27.82
CA GLU A 12 5.03 10.42 28.18
C GLU A 12 6.25 11.20 27.65
N ALA A 13 7.14 11.57 28.55
CA ALA A 13 8.33 12.39 28.31
C ALA A 13 9.43 11.74 27.44
N GLU A 14 9.20 10.55 26.90
CA GLU A 14 10.17 9.82 26.05
C GLU A 14 9.73 9.62 24.58
N LYS A 15 8.49 9.96 24.24
CA LYS A 15 8.00 9.91 22.86
C LYS A 15 7.59 11.31 22.42
N GLU A 16 8.44 11.95 21.62
CA GLU A 16 8.10 13.22 20.97
C GLU A 16 7.06 12.97 19.87
N GLU A 17 5.81 12.83 20.26
CA GLU A 17 4.67 12.62 19.39
C GLU A 17 3.74 13.83 19.41
N LEU A 18 3.29 14.29 18.26
CA LEU A 18 2.30 15.32 18.08
C LEU A 18 0.99 14.69 17.59
N ARG A 19 -0.09 14.88 18.35
CA ARG A 19 -1.42 14.50 17.90
C ARG A 19 -2.14 15.69 17.29
N VAL A 20 -2.56 15.54 16.03
CA VAL A 20 -3.35 16.52 15.28
C VAL A 20 -4.76 15.98 15.10
N GLU A 21 -5.77 16.72 15.57
CA GLU A 21 -7.17 16.30 15.52
C GLU A 21 -8.03 17.31 14.75
N ASN A 22 -9.05 16.79 14.05
CA ASN A 22 -10.11 17.63 13.50
C ASN A 22 -11.02 18.08 14.65
N ALA A 23 -11.18 19.39 14.84
CA ALA A 23 -11.92 19.97 15.96
C ALA A 23 -13.42 19.62 15.97
N GLN A 24 -13.99 19.23 14.84
CA GLN A 24 -15.42 18.90 14.70
C GLN A 24 -15.69 17.41 14.96
N THR A 25 -14.78 16.53 14.52
CA THR A 25 -14.99 15.07 14.59
C THR A 25 -14.20 14.41 15.71
N ASN A 26 -13.28 15.11 16.37
CA ASN A 26 -12.29 14.60 17.34
C ASN A 26 -11.45 13.42 16.81
N LYS A 27 -11.46 13.19 15.51
CA LYS A 27 -10.61 12.20 14.85
C LYS A 27 -9.26 12.83 14.50
N GLY A 28 -8.18 12.09 14.64
CA GLY A 28 -6.85 12.65 14.42
C GLY A 28 -5.78 11.61 14.18
N ILE A 29 -4.60 12.09 13.80
CA ILE A 29 -3.39 11.31 13.59
C ILE A 29 -2.33 11.66 14.62
N THR A 30 -1.50 10.68 14.97
CA THR A 30 -0.31 10.89 15.80
C THR A 30 0.92 10.88 14.91
N ILE A 31 1.75 11.91 15.04
CA ILE A 31 2.93 12.13 14.22
C ILE A 31 4.16 12.01 15.12
N SER A 32 5.14 11.22 14.72
CA SER A 32 6.43 11.13 15.39
C SER A 32 7.32 12.30 14.98
N LEU A 33 7.64 13.20 15.91
CA LEU A 33 8.49 14.35 15.64
C LEU A 33 9.94 13.96 15.28
N PRO A 34 10.58 12.95 15.88
CA PRO A 34 11.90 12.51 15.48
C PRO A 34 11.98 12.09 14.01
N ALA A 35 10.92 11.43 13.49
CA ALA A 35 10.87 11.03 12.09
C ALA A 35 10.76 12.24 11.12
N ILE A 36 10.11 13.32 11.53
CA ILE A 36 10.07 14.56 10.76
C ILE A 36 11.40 15.30 10.85
N VAL A 37 12.00 15.40 12.04
CA VAL A 37 13.27 16.10 12.26
C VAL A 37 14.38 15.44 11.43
N SER A 38 14.49 14.11 11.42
CA SER A 38 15.50 13.42 10.63
C SER A 38 15.37 13.65 9.12
N LYS A 39 14.15 13.80 8.62
CA LYS A 39 13.89 14.19 7.21
C LYS A 39 14.18 15.66 6.95
N ALA A 40 13.92 16.54 7.94
CA ALA A 40 14.11 17.98 7.83
C ALA A 40 15.60 18.39 7.78
N GLU A 41 16.49 17.56 8.29
CA GLU A 41 17.95 17.76 8.15
C GLU A 41 18.41 17.78 6.68
N ALA A 42 17.67 17.11 5.80
CA ALA A 42 17.97 17.10 4.36
C ALA A 42 17.34 18.29 3.60
N SER A 43 16.13 18.73 3.96
CA SER A 43 15.42 19.88 3.38
C SER A 43 14.21 20.26 4.24
N LEU A 44 14.34 21.29 5.06
CA LEU A 44 13.29 21.75 5.98
C LEU A 44 11.99 22.16 5.26
N GLU A 45 12.12 22.92 4.18
CA GLU A 45 10.97 23.49 3.44
C GLU A 45 10.12 22.42 2.77
N ASN A 46 10.75 21.45 2.11
CA ASN A 46 10.07 20.33 1.49
C ASN A 46 9.42 19.42 2.54
N THR A 47 10.12 19.14 3.64
CA THR A 47 9.61 18.28 4.72
C THR A 47 8.39 18.90 5.40
N LEU A 48 8.37 20.22 5.61
CA LEU A 48 7.20 20.91 6.16
C LEU A 48 6.01 20.87 5.21
N ALA A 49 6.23 21.14 3.93
CA ALA A 49 5.17 21.09 2.92
C ALA A 49 4.56 19.68 2.80
N GLU A 50 5.39 18.65 2.74
CA GLU A 50 4.95 17.25 2.72
C GLU A 50 4.20 16.85 3.99
N THR A 51 4.69 17.29 5.16
CA THR A 51 4.04 16.99 6.44
C THR A 51 2.67 17.66 6.56
N VAL A 52 2.56 18.94 6.20
CA VAL A 52 1.29 19.68 6.19
C VAL A 52 0.31 19.06 5.21
N TYR A 53 0.77 18.71 4.02
CA TYR A 53 -0.03 18.03 3.01
C TYR A 53 -0.55 16.68 3.53
N TYR A 54 0.33 15.84 4.08
CA TYR A 54 -0.03 14.55 4.67
C TYR A 54 -1.08 14.68 5.79
N ILE A 55 -0.91 15.64 6.70
CA ILE A 55 -1.85 15.91 7.79
C ILE A 55 -3.22 16.33 7.23
N THR A 56 -3.21 17.25 6.26
CA THR A 56 -4.45 17.80 5.68
C THR A 56 -5.25 16.70 4.96
N GLU A 57 -4.59 15.88 4.16
CA GLU A 57 -5.21 14.74 3.48
C GLU A 57 -5.74 13.71 4.47
N ALA A 58 -4.94 13.33 5.48
CA ALA A 58 -5.36 12.38 6.49
C ALA A 58 -6.58 12.86 7.29
N LEU A 59 -6.63 14.15 7.66
CA LEU A 59 -7.77 14.73 8.37
C LEU A 59 -9.02 14.86 7.47
N ALA A 60 -8.85 15.18 6.20
CA ALA A 60 -9.95 15.25 5.23
C ALA A 60 -10.62 13.88 5.07
N VAL A 61 -9.81 12.82 5.03
CA VAL A 61 -10.30 11.44 4.94
C VAL A 61 -11.03 11.00 6.21
N MET A 62 -10.54 11.39 7.39
CA MET A 62 -11.16 11.02 8.68
C MET A 62 -12.51 11.72 8.92
N GLY A 63 -12.78 12.82 8.22
CA GLY A 63 -14.04 13.57 8.30
C GLY A 63 -15.17 13.02 7.42
N ASN A 64 -14.85 12.15 6.46
CA ASN A 64 -15.82 11.63 5.50
C ASN A 64 -16.39 10.28 5.95
N GLU A 65 -17.65 10.25 6.35
CA GLU A 65 -18.35 9.02 6.75
C GLU A 65 -18.67 8.09 5.55
N HIS A 66 -18.72 8.64 4.34
CA HIS A 66 -19.03 7.91 3.09
C HIS A 66 -17.83 7.81 2.15
N LEU A 67 -16.72 7.27 2.65
CA LEU A 67 -15.43 7.25 1.95
C LEU A 67 -15.41 6.49 0.62
N LEU A 68 -16.29 5.51 0.41
CA LEU A 68 -16.26 4.65 -0.78
C LEU A 68 -17.25 5.11 -1.87
N THR A 69 -18.34 5.76 -1.49
CA THR A 69 -19.38 6.17 -2.44
C THR A 69 -18.87 7.26 -3.38
N GLY A 70 -18.91 6.99 -4.69
CA GLY A 70 -18.39 7.90 -5.72
C GLY A 70 -16.86 7.93 -5.81
N GLN A 71 -16.16 7.00 -5.14
CA GLN A 71 -14.71 6.88 -5.16
C GLN A 71 -14.23 5.52 -5.71
N GLU A 72 -15.10 4.83 -6.46
CA GLU A 72 -14.85 3.46 -6.97
C GLU A 72 -13.57 3.38 -7.80
N THR A 73 -13.23 4.45 -8.52
CA THR A 73 -11.99 4.55 -9.32
C THR A 73 -10.71 4.65 -8.50
N LYS A 74 -10.83 4.84 -7.18
CA LYS A 74 -9.69 4.93 -6.25
C LYS A 74 -9.53 3.68 -5.39
N ILE A 75 -10.31 2.63 -5.63
CA ILE A 75 -10.23 1.38 -4.89
C ILE A 75 -9.21 0.46 -5.56
N TYR A 76 -8.24 -0.02 -4.78
CA TYR A 76 -7.19 -0.93 -5.26
C TYR A 76 -7.03 -2.14 -4.36
N PRO A 77 -6.64 -3.31 -4.91
CA PRO A 77 -6.29 -4.46 -4.12
C PRO A 77 -4.88 -4.31 -3.57
N ILE A 78 -4.66 -4.75 -2.34
CA ILE A 78 -3.36 -4.74 -1.66
C ILE A 78 -3.01 -6.16 -1.23
N ILE A 79 -1.85 -6.65 -1.65
CA ILE A 79 -1.31 -7.94 -1.20
C ILE A 79 -0.61 -7.73 0.15
N ARG A 80 -0.92 -8.61 1.12
CA ARG A 80 -0.26 -8.69 2.42
C ARG A 80 -0.03 -10.15 2.79
N SER A 81 0.98 -10.39 3.64
CA SER A 81 1.19 -11.69 4.28
C SER A 81 -0.04 -12.10 5.10
N THR A 82 -0.28 -13.40 5.24
CA THR A 82 -1.31 -13.95 6.15
C THR A 82 -1.07 -13.57 7.61
N SER A 83 0.15 -13.17 7.98
CA SER A 83 0.48 -12.62 9.31
C SER A 83 0.08 -11.15 9.50
N PHE A 84 -0.37 -10.45 8.45
CA PHE A 84 -0.83 -9.08 8.56
C PHE A 84 -2.08 -9.00 9.45
N PRO A 85 -2.20 -8.01 10.34
CA PRO A 85 -3.35 -7.88 11.24
C PRO A 85 -4.68 -7.84 10.47
N GLU A 86 -5.65 -8.65 10.89
CA GLU A 86 -6.99 -8.66 10.30
C GLU A 86 -7.86 -7.48 10.77
N ARG A 87 -7.41 -6.78 11.82
CA ARG A 87 -8.12 -5.66 12.45
C ARG A 87 -7.20 -4.47 12.63
N ASP A 88 -7.79 -3.28 12.61
CA ASP A 88 -7.09 -2.07 13.00
C ASP A 88 -6.94 -1.95 14.53
N LYS A 89 -6.34 -0.84 14.98
CA LYS A 89 -6.12 -0.56 16.41
C LYS A 89 -7.43 -0.38 17.19
N ASP A 90 -8.52 -0.03 16.50
CA ASP A 90 -9.86 0.17 17.07
C ASP A 90 -10.70 -1.11 17.00
N GLY A 91 -10.12 -2.22 16.54
CA GLY A 91 -10.77 -3.53 16.44
C GLY A 91 -11.64 -3.72 15.20
N LYS A 92 -11.66 -2.77 14.27
CA LYS A 92 -12.40 -2.87 13.02
C LYS A 92 -11.75 -3.88 12.10
N LYS A 93 -12.53 -4.82 11.60
CA LYS A 93 -12.05 -5.87 10.72
C LYS A 93 -11.92 -5.37 9.29
N PHE A 94 -10.76 -5.61 8.68
CA PHE A 94 -10.51 -5.28 7.28
C PHE A 94 -11.20 -6.26 6.35
N VAL A 95 -11.67 -5.75 5.21
CA VAL A 95 -12.18 -6.60 4.13
C VAL A 95 -11.02 -7.26 3.42
N SER A 96 -11.04 -8.59 3.34
CA SER A 96 -9.99 -9.37 2.68
C SER A 96 -10.54 -10.63 2.03
N LYS A 97 -9.76 -11.20 1.11
CA LYS A 97 -9.98 -12.55 0.57
C LYS A 97 -8.68 -13.34 0.55
N GLU A 98 -8.80 -14.66 0.58
CA GLU A 98 -7.66 -15.56 0.44
C GLU A 98 -7.04 -15.44 -0.97
N HIS A 99 -5.71 -15.57 -1.05
CA HIS A 99 -4.97 -15.55 -2.30
C HIS A 99 -4.07 -16.76 -2.45
N THR A 100 -3.09 -16.92 -1.55
CA THR A 100 -2.21 -18.10 -1.45
C THR A 100 -2.11 -18.54 -0.01
N ALA A 101 -1.36 -19.62 0.27
CA ALA A 101 -1.10 -20.06 1.65
C ALA A 101 -0.43 -18.98 2.50
N GLU A 102 0.35 -18.07 1.89
CA GLU A 102 1.17 -17.07 2.57
C GLU A 102 0.64 -15.64 2.39
N THR A 103 -0.35 -15.42 1.52
CA THR A 103 -0.82 -14.07 1.19
C THR A 103 -2.33 -13.96 1.14
N LYS A 104 -2.84 -12.78 1.52
CA LYS A 104 -4.24 -12.35 1.39
C LYS A 104 -4.33 -11.08 0.56
N VAL A 105 -5.45 -10.90 -0.12
CA VAL A 105 -5.82 -9.64 -0.77
C VAL A 105 -6.64 -8.84 0.22
N TYR A 106 -6.19 -7.63 0.53
CA TYR A 106 -6.95 -6.58 1.19
C TYR A 106 -7.37 -5.53 0.16
N TYR A 107 -8.25 -4.63 0.55
CA TYR A 107 -8.69 -3.54 -0.32
C TYR A 107 -8.37 -2.21 0.32
N ALA A 108 -7.97 -1.24 -0.48
CA ALA A 108 -7.64 0.09 -0.02
C ALA A 108 -8.27 1.15 -0.90
N ILE A 109 -8.61 2.27 -0.31
CA ILE A 109 -8.91 3.51 -1.03
C ILE A 109 -7.63 4.34 -1.14
N ASP A 110 -7.28 4.71 -2.37
CA ASP A 110 -6.15 5.57 -2.69
C ASP A 110 -6.49 7.03 -2.36
N LEU A 111 -5.60 7.68 -1.64
CA LEU A 111 -5.73 9.06 -1.17
C LEU A 111 -4.64 9.96 -1.78
N GLY A 112 -3.97 9.46 -2.82
CA GLY A 112 -2.88 10.14 -3.51
C GLY A 112 -1.53 9.77 -2.92
N ASN A 113 -1.09 10.39 -1.83
CA ASN A 113 0.21 10.09 -1.20
C ASN A 113 0.17 8.96 -0.17
N THR A 114 -1.01 8.46 0.14
CA THR A 114 -1.22 7.34 1.07
C THR A 114 -2.46 6.56 0.66
N TYR A 115 -2.76 5.49 1.36
CA TYR A 115 -4.00 4.76 1.20
C TYR A 115 -4.58 4.39 2.57
N ARG A 116 -5.86 4.10 2.60
CA ARG A 116 -6.55 3.57 3.77
C ARG A 116 -7.14 2.21 3.44
N LEU A 117 -6.86 1.22 4.29
CA LEU A 117 -7.49 -0.10 4.18
C LEU A 117 -9.00 0.01 4.45
N ILE A 118 -9.78 -0.71 3.66
CA ILE A 118 -11.23 -0.73 3.74
C ILE A 118 -11.64 -1.76 4.79
N ASP A 119 -12.38 -1.32 5.78
CA ASP A 119 -12.97 -2.16 6.82
C ASP A 119 -14.42 -2.55 6.50
N GLU A 120 -14.96 -3.53 7.24
CA GLU A 120 -16.33 -4.03 7.05
C GLU A 120 -17.40 -2.94 7.30
N ALA A 121 -17.12 -1.95 8.17
CA ALA A 121 -18.04 -0.85 8.42
C ALA A 121 -18.09 0.10 7.21
N MET A 122 -16.94 0.47 6.65
CA MET A 122 -16.86 1.27 5.42
C MET A 122 -17.58 0.60 4.25
N LEU A 123 -17.40 -0.72 4.10
CA LEU A 123 -18.08 -1.49 3.05
C LEU A 123 -19.60 -1.46 3.25
N LYS A 124 -20.06 -1.72 4.46
CA LYS A 124 -21.49 -1.69 4.81
C LYS A 124 -22.11 -0.31 4.56
N ASP A 125 -21.43 0.75 4.98
CA ASP A 125 -21.91 2.13 4.84
C ASP A 125 -21.99 2.56 3.37
N SER A 126 -21.14 2.01 2.50
CA SER A 126 -21.17 2.27 1.06
C SER A 126 -22.31 1.55 0.34
N GLY A 127 -22.87 0.51 0.94
CA GLY A 127 -23.87 -0.38 0.31
C GLY A 127 -23.27 -1.35 -0.71
N LEU A 128 -21.95 -1.38 -0.87
CA LEU A 128 -21.28 -2.31 -1.78
C LEU A 128 -21.19 -3.71 -1.18
N THR A 129 -21.26 -4.71 -2.05
CA THR A 129 -20.91 -6.09 -1.72
C THR A 129 -19.39 -6.29 -1.85
N VAL A 130 -18.85 -7.33 -1.23
CA VAL A 130 -17.43 -7.71 -1.39
C VAL A 130 -17.10 -8.00 -2.87
N ALA A 131 -18.02 -8.58 -3.62
CA ALA A 131 -17.83 -8.88 -5.04
C ALA A 131 -17.73 -7.61 -5.89
N GLU A 132 -18.54 -6.60 -5.64
CA GLU A 132 -18.46 -5.30 -6.30
C GLU A 132 -17.18 -4.56 -5.94
N LEU A 133 -16.79 -4.57 -4.65
CA LEU A 133 -15.53 -4.01 -4.17
C LEU A 133 -14.33 -4.64 -4.90
N ASP A 134 -14.30 -5.98 -4.97
CA ASP A 134 -13.25 -6.71 -5.69
C ASP A 134 -13.25 -6.37 -7.19
N GLY A 135 -14.44 -6.28 -7.79
CA GLY A 135 -14.61 -5.90 -9.19
C GLY A 135 -14.00 -4.53 -9.51
N TYR A 136 -14.29 -3.51 -8.70
CA TYR A 136 -13.71 -2.18 -8.86
C TYR A 136 -12.21 -2.18 -8.63
N ALA A 137 -11.75 -2.83 -7.56
CA ALA A 137 -10.33 -2.91 -7.23
C ALA A 137 -9.51 -3.56 -8.37
N MET A 138 -9.99 -4.68 -8.90
CA MET A 138 -9.32 -5.37 -9.99
C MET A 138 -9.38 -4.60 -11.31
N ALA A 139 -10.52 -3.97 -11.63
CA ALA A 139 -10.63 -3.13 -12.82
C ALA A 139 -9.63 -1.96 -12.80
N ASN A 140 -9.47 -1.31 -11.66
CA ASN A 140 -8.51 -0.22 -11.50
C ASN A 140 -7.06 -0.71 -11.58
N LEU A 141 -6.74 -1.85 -10.97
CA LEU A 141 -5.41 -2.45 -11.04
C LEU A 141 -5.02 -2.79 -12.50
N LEU A 142 -5.94 -3.35 -13.28
CA LEU A 142 -5.70 -3.72 -14.67
C LEU A 142 -5.42 -2.53 -15.59
N GLN A 143 -5.81 -1.32 -15.18
CA GLN A 143 -5.54 -0.09 -15.93
C GLN A 143 -4.20 0.57 -15.53
N LYS A 144 -3.56 0.11 -14.46
CA LYS A 144 -2.25 0.65 -14.05
C LYS A 144 -1.17 0.33 -15.07
N ASN A 145 -0.37 1.35 -15.39
CA ASN A 145 0.82 1.16 -16.20
C ASN A 145 1.95 0.62 -15.31
N ILE A 146 2.31 -0.63 -15.50
CA ILE A 146 3.36 -1.30 -14.72
C ILE A 146 4.69 -1.09 -15.42
N THR A 147 5.63 -0.43 -14.75
CA THR A 147 7.00 -0.25 -15.20
C THR A 147 7.93 -1.19 -14.45
N THR A 148 8.92 -1.74 -15.15
CA THR A 148 9.90 -2.65 -14.54
C THR A 148 11.33 -2.17 -14.81
N LYS A 149 12.21 -2.46 -13.86
CA LYS A 149 13.65 -2.46 -14.05
C LYS A 149 14.09 -3.92 -14.17
N GLN A 150 15.04 -4.21 -15.05
CA GLN A 150 15.55 -5.56 -15.18
C GLN A 150 17.01 -5.66 -14.78
N ASP A 151 17.37 -6.83 -14.26
CA ASP A 151 18.75 -7.24 -14.02
C ASP A 151 18.95 -8.68 -14.47
N THR A 152 20.20 -9.06 -14.76
CA THR A 152 20.56 -10.41 -15.20
C THR A 152 21.63 -10.97 -14.26
N VAL A 153 21.28 -12.07 -13.58
CA VAL A 153 22.16 -12.75 -12.63
C VAL A 153 22.27 -14.23 -13.02
N ALA A 154 23.49 -14.74 -13.18
CA ALA A 154 23.76 -16.13 -13.53
C ALA A 154 22.97 -16.64 -14.76
N GLY A 155 22.72 -15.76 -15.75
CA GLY A 155 21.98 -16.08 -16.97
C GLY A 155 20.46 -16.06 -16.84
N ASN A 156 19.91 -15.81 -15.65
CA ASN A 156 18.48 -15.61 -15.39
C ASN A 156 18.16 -14.12 -15.42
N VAL A 157 16.93 -13.74 -15.80
CA VAL A 157 16.52 -12.32 -15.86
C VAL A 157 15.46 -12.05 -14.81
N PHE A 158 15.66 -10.98 -14.05
CA PHE A 158 14.78 -10.55 -12.98
C PHE A 158 14.20 -9.18 -13.31
N TYR A 159 12.90 -9.04 -13.24
CA TYR A 159 12.15 -7.81 -13.50
C TYR A 159 11.58 -7.31 -12.19
N PHE A 160 12.03 -6.17 -11.73
CA PHE A 160 11.56 -5.51 -10.52
C PHE A 160 10.48 -4.50 -10.88
N VAL A 161 9.28 -4.67 -10.35
CA VAL A 161 8.24 -3.66 -10.49
C VAL A 161 8.67 -2.40 -9.74
N SER A 162 8.56 -1.25 -10.38
CA SER A 162 9.05 0.03 -9.86
C SER A 162 8.13 1.18 -10.27
N THR A 163 6.84 1.06 -9.92
CA THR A 163 5.84 2.11 -10.15
C THR A 163 5.93 3.19 -9.06
N LYS A 164 6.43 2.84 -7.87
CA LYS A 164 6.59 3.71 -6.70
C LYS A 164 5.28 4.34 -6.21
N ASP A 165 4.19 3.64 -6.41
CA ASP A 165 2.84 4.09 -6.05
C ASP A 165 2.25 3.35 -4.85
N GLY A 166 3.04 2.48 -4.19
CA GLY A 166 2.64 1.68 -3.02
C GLY A 166 1.83 0.42 -3.36
N TYR A 167 1.67 0.10 -4.66
CA TYR A 167 0.91 -1.07 -5.13
C TYR A 167 1.78 -2.08 -5.89
N ASP A 168 3.08 -1.98 -5.82
CA ASP A 168 4.01 -2.81 -6.60
C ASP A 168 3.78 -4.31 -6.35
N ALA A 169 3.61 -4.73 -5.10
CA ALA A 169 3.29 -6.11 -4.74
C ALA A 169 1.98 -6.61 -5.37
N SER A 170 0.99 -5.73 -5.51
CA SER A 170 -0.33 -6.08 -6.06
C SER A 170 -0.29 -6.35 -7.57
N SER A 171 0.82 -6.04 -8.25
CA SER A 171 1.04 -6.39 -9.66
C SER A 171 0.98 -7.89 -9.91
N ILE A 172 1.21 -8.74 -8.90
CA ILE A 172 1.01 -10.20 -8.99
C ILE A 172 -0.43 -10.57 -9.36
N LEU A 173 -1.41 -9.73 -9.06
CA LEU A 173 -2.82 -9.94 -9.38
C LEU A 173 -3.16 -9.54 -10.82
N ASN A 174 -2.27 -8.83 -11.54
CA ASN A 174 -2.51 -8.39 -12.90
C ASN A 174 -2.15 -9.51 -13.89
N VAL A 175 -3.08 -10.45 -14.06
CA VAL A 175 -2.90 -11.63 -14.91
C VAL A 175 -2.57 -11.25 -16.34
N LYS A 176 -3.20 -10.21 -16.90
CA LYS A 176 -2.93 -9.76 -18.28
C LYS A 176 -1.47 -9.31 -18.45
N TRP A 177 -0.95 -8.58 -17.49
CA TRP A 177 0.44 -8.14 -17.51
C TRP A 177 1.38 -9.35 -17.33
N LEU A 178 1.11 -10.25 -16.38
CA LEU A 178 1.90 -11.46 -16.18
C LEU A 178 1.92 -12.35 -17.44
N ASP A 179 0.78 -12.52 -18.10
CA ASP A 179 0.71 -13.29 -19.36
C ASP A 179 1.56 -12.64 -20.48
N SER A 180 1.54 -11.31 -20.57
CA SER A 180 2.38 -10.58 -21.51
C SER A 180 3.87 -10.75 -21.21
N MET A 181 4.26 -10.73 -19.93
CA MET A 181 5.63 -11.00 -19.49
C MET A 181 6.04 -12.43 -19.84
N LYS A 182 5.19 -13.41 -19.50
CA LYS A 182 5.44 -14.82 -19.76
C LYS A 182 5.68 -15.11 -21.26
N ALA A 183 4.94 -14.44 -22.14
CA ALA A 183 5.08 -14.60 -23.59
C ALA A 183 6.48 -14.20 -24.12
N THR A 184 7.22 -13.38 -23.38
CA THR A 184 8.57 -12.93 -23.77
C THR A 184 9.70 -13.72 -23.11
N MET A 185 9.39 -14.58 -22.13
CA MET A 185 10.37 -15.37 -21.37
C MET A 185 10.88 -16.56 -22.14
N LYS A 186 12.12 -16.93 -21.85
CA LYS A 186 12.78 -18.10 -22.45
C LYS A 186 12.79 -19.32 -21.53
N GLY A 187 12.66 -19.09 -20.24
CA GLY A 187 12.61 -20.10 -19.20
C GLY A 187 11.25 -20.16 -18.49
N GLU A 188 11.28 -20.59 -17.25
CA GLU A 188 10.09 -20.68 -16.42
C GLU A 188 9.83 -19.33 -15.72
N MET A 189 8.56 -18.88 -15.73
CA MET A 189 8.20 -17.67 -15.01
C MET A 189 7.98 -17.98 -13.53
N ALA A 190 8.73 -17.31 -12.65
CA ALA A 190 8.49 -17.27 -11.22
C ALA A 190 8.14 -15.85 -10.79
N VAL A 191 7.26 -15.70 -9.79
CA VAL A 191 6.87 -14.41 -9.24
C VAL A 191 7.04 -14.42 -7.74
N ALA A 192 7.65 -13.38 -7.19
CA ALA A 192 7.85 -13.22 -5.75
C ALA A 192 7.38 -11.84 -5.28
N VAL A 193 6.79 -11.79 -4.08
CA VAL A 193 6.38 -10.58 -3.37
C VAL A 193 6.95 -10.61 -1.94
N PRO A 194 8.23 -10.19 -1.78
CA PRO A 194 8.90 -10.23 -0.48
C PRO A 194 8.21 -9.38 0.57
N HIS A 195 7.70 -8.22 0.17
CA HIS A 195 6.89 -7.33 1.01
C HIS A 195 5.95 -6.45 0.15
N GLY A 196 5.16 -5.57 0.80
CA GLY A 196 4.06 -4.83 0.17
C GLY A 196 4.41 -3.91 -0.99
N ASP A 197 5.67 -3.49 -1.10
CA ASP A 197 6.12 -2.51 -2.10
C ASP A 197 7.10 -3.12 -3.12
N VAL A 198 7.19 -4.45 -3.16
CA VAL A 198 8.09 -5.17 -4.07
C VAL A 198 7.38 -6.33 -4.75
N CYS A 199 7.44 -6.35 -6.07
CA CYS A 199 7.11 -7.51 -6.89
C CYS A 199 8.28 -7.80 -7.84
N ILE A 200 8.73 -9.05 -7.86
CA ILE A 200 9.79 -9.54 -8.74
C ILE A 200 9.20 -10.59 -9.66
N VAL A 201 9.37 -10.41 -10.96
CA VAL A 201 9.05 -11.45 -11.95
C VAL A 201 10.35 -11.95 -12.55
N ALA A 202 10.58 -13.27 -12.54
CA ALA A 202 11.82 -13.88 -12.96
C ALA A 202 11.62 -14.80 -14.16
N ASP A 203 12.49 -14.67 -15.15
CA ASP A 203 12.69 -15.62 -16.27
C ASP A 203 13.80 -16.60 -15.85
N ILE A 204 13.39 -17.71 -15.22
CA ILE A 204 14.28 -18.74 -14.68
C ILE A 204 14.72 -19.69 -15.79
N ARG A 205 15.99 -19.64 -16.15
CA ARG A 205 16.60 -20.41 -17.24
C ARG A 205 17.47 -21.58 -16.77
N ASN A 206 17.79 -21.61 -15.47
CA ASN A 206 18.54 -22.66 -14.80
C ASN A 206 18.25 -22.68 -13.30
N ASN A 207 18.65 -23.75 -12.61
CA ASN A 207 18.34 -23.95 -11.20
C ASN A 207 18.90 -22.86 -10.26
N VAL A 208 20.02 -22.23 -10.61
CA VAL A 208 20.59 -21.13 -9.83
C VAL A 208 19.64 -19.93 -9.74
N GLY A 209 18.75 -19.77 -10.74
CA GLY A 209 17.77 -18.69 -10.75
C GLY A 209 16.80 -18.73 -9.57
N TYR A 210 16.41 -19.91 -9.10
CA TYR A 210 15.56 -20.05 -7.91
C TYR A 210 16.30 -19.64 -6.63
N ASP A 211 17.58 -20.04 -6.51
CA ASP A 211 18.40 -19.66 -5.35
C ASP A 211 18.62 -18.14 -5.30
N VAL A 212 18.86 -17.53 -6.46
CA VAL A 212 19.00 -16.07 -6.60
C VAL A 212 17.70 -15.37 -6.22
N LEU A 213 16.55 -15.84 -6.72
CA LEU A 213 15.23 -15.26 -6.38
C LEU A 213 14.96 -15.36 -4.87
N ALA A 214 15.22 -16.53 -4.27
CA ALA A 214 15.07 -16.74 -2.82
C ALA A 214 15.98 -15.80 -2.02
N GLN A 215 17.23 -15.62 -2.45
CA GLN A 215 18.16 -14.68 -1.80
C GLN A 215 17.66 -13.23 -1.91
N MET A 216 17.14 -12.81 -3.06
CA MET A 216 16.53 -11.50 -3.23
C MET A 216 15.37 -11.27 -2.26
N CYS A 217 14.50 -12.29 -2.07
CA CYS A 217 13.39 -12.22 -1.13
C CYS A 217 13.82 -12.07 0.34
N MET A 218 15.03 -12.54 0.69
CA MET A 218 15.56 -12.43 2.06
C MET A 218 16.27 -11.11 2.32
N THR A 219 16.68 -10.39 1.27
CA THR A 219 17.52 -9.19 1.37
C THR A 219 16.77 -7.90 1.07
N LEU A 220 15.61 -7.96 0.47
CA LEU A 220 14.72 -6.85 0.20
C LEU A 220 13.66 -6.71 1.30
#